data_b9c5b0f02d872db114dc109c5a64b3de
#
_entry.id   b9c5b0f02d872db114dc109c5a64b3de
#
_cell.length_a   1.000
_cell.length_b   1.000
_cell.length_c   1.000
_cell.angle_alpha   90.00
_cell.angle_beta   90.00
_cell.angle_gamma   90.00
#
_symmetry.space_group_name_H-M   'P 1'
#
loop_
_entity.id
_entity.type
_entity.pdbx_description
1 polymer ?
#
loop_
_entity_poly.entity_id
_entity_poly.type
_entity_poly.pdbx_seq_one_letter_code
_entity_poly.pdbx_strand_id
1 'polypeptide(L)'
;MVIPLPAPLLDLLLTINISLAVVILLVCLYTQEPLDYSSFPTVLLIATLFRLGLNVSSTRLILLNGEAGNVISSFGEFVVGGNYVVGAVIFCILVLINFMVITGGATRVAEVSARFTLDKMPGKQLSIDADLNSGLINEDQAKERRRKLERETDFYGTMDGASKFVKGDATAGIVTVSYTHLRAHETRGNL
;
A
#
# COMPACT_ATOMS: atom_id res chain seq x y z
N MET A 1 10.67 -7.14 -13.39
CA MET A 1 10.80 -7.99 -12.19
C MET A 1 11.88 -9.08 -12.29
N VAL A 2 12.31 -9.47 -13.48
CA VAL A 2 13.31 -10.55 -13.70
C VAL A 2 14.73 -10.03 -13.93
N ILE A 3 14.91 -8.73 -14.12
CA ILE A 3 16.21 -8.12 -14.43
C ILE A 3 17.04 -8.01 -13.14
N PRO A 4 18.30 -8.50 -13.14
CA PRO A 4 19.20 -8.33 -12.01
C PRO A 4 19.56 -6.86 -11.86
N LEU A 5 19.12 -6.26 -10.74
CA LEU A 5 19.49 -4.89 -10.41
C LEU A 5 20.85 -4.90 -9.68
N PRO A 6 21.81 -4.05 -10.07
CA PRO A 6 23.03 -3.87 -9.29
C PRO A 6 22.72 -3.19 -7.95
N ALA A 7 23.49 -3.51 -6.90
CA ALA A 7 23.26 -3.01 -5.55
C ALA A 7 23.12 -1.48 -5.44
N PRO A 8 23.94 -0.64 -6.11
CA PRO A 8 23.78 0.81 -6.03
C PRO A 8 22.47 1.32 -6.63
N LEU A 9 21.97 0.67 -7.69
CA LEU A 9 20.70 1.05 -8.30
C LEU A 9 19.53 0.64 -7.39
N LEU A 10 19.64 -0.52 -6.73
CA LEU A 10 18.64 -0.94 -5.74
C LEU A 10 18.56 0.05 -4.56
N ASP A 11 19.71 0.48 -4.03
CA ASP A 11 19.79 1.48 -2.96
C ASP A 11 19.12 2.81 -3.35
N LEU A 12 19.37 3.28 -4.56
CA LEU A 12 18.73 4.49 -5.10
C LEU A 12 17.21 4.34 -5.17
N LEU A 13 16.74 3.21 -5.74
CA LEU A 13 15.31 2.95 -5.89
C LEU A 13 14.60 2.77 -4.54
N LEU A 14 15.25 2.16 -3.55
CA LEU A 14 14.74 2.06 -2.18
C LEU A 14 14.60 3.45 -1.53
N THR A 15 15.58 4.31 -1.70
CA THR A 15 15.53 5.69 -1.20
C THR A 15 14.37 6.47 -1.85
N ILE A 16 14.19 6.32 -3.16
CA ILE A 16 13.06 6.93 -3.88
C ILE A 16 11.73 6.37 -3.35
N ASN A 17 11.64 5.08 -3.11
CA ASN A 17 10.42 4.45 -2.58
C ASN A 17 10.04 4.98 -1.19
N ILE A 18 11.02 5.15 -0.30
CA ILE A 18 10.80 5.74 1.04
C ILE A 18 10.36 7.19 0.91
N SER A 19 11.03 7.98 0.07
CA SER A 19 10.67 9.38 -0.18
C SER A 19 9.26 9.51 -0.75
N LEU A 20 8.90 8.65 -1.72
CA LEU A 20 7.56 8.61 -2.30
C LEU A 20 6.49 8.28 -1.23
N ALA A 21 6.76 7.34 -0.36
CA ALA A 21 5.84 6.98 0.73
C ALA A 21 5.60 8.17 1.68
N VAL A 22 6.65 8.92 2.02
CA VAL A 22 6.53 10.13 2.85
C VAL A 22 5.73 11.21 2.13
N VAL A 23 5.97 11.44 0.83
CA VAL A 23 5.22 12.42 0.04
C VAL A 23 3.73 12.03 -0.02
N ILE A 24 3.42 10.77 -0.30
CA ILE A 24 2.03 10.28 -0.32
C ILE A 24 1.37 10.50 1.04
N LEU A 25 2.05 10.20 2.14
CA LEU A 25 1.55 10.42 3.49
C LEU A 25 1.25 11.89 3.75
N LEU A 26 2.16 12.79 3.40
CA LEU A 26 1.96 14.24 3.55
C LEU A 26 0.78 14.74 2.72
N VAL A 27 0.67 14.33 1.45
CA VAL A 27 -0.47 14.69 0.61
C VAL A 27 -1.79 14.21 1.23
N CYS A 28 -1.84 12.97 1.73
CA CYS A 28 -3.04 12.45 2.41
C CYS A 28 -3.41 13.26 3.67
N LEU A 29 -2.42 13.74 4.43
CA LEU A 29 -2.68 14.56 5.63
C LEU A 29 -3.23 15.95 5.29
N TYR A 30 -2.86 16.51 4.15
CA TYR A 30 -3.34 17.82 3.70
C TYR A 30 -4.64 17.77 2.88
N THR A 31 -5.05 16.59 2.40
CA THR A 31 -6.27 16.39 1.62
C THR A 31 -7.50 16.50 2.54
N GLN A 32 -8.42 17.40 2.22
CA GLN A 32 -9.63 17.63 3.04
C GLN A 32 -10.80 16.76 2.58
N GLU A 33 -11.02 16.65 1.25
CA GLU A 33 -12.06 15.80 0.68
C GLU A 33 -11.42 14.62 -0.09
N PRO A 34 -12.00 13.41 -0.04
CA PRO A 34 -11.48 12.25 -0.79
C PRO A 34 -11.36 12.50 -2.30
N LEU A 35 -12.23 13.33 -2.86
CA LEU A 35 -12.23 13.67 -4.29
C LEU A 35 -11.16 14.67 -4.70
N ASP A 36 -10.56 15.41 -3.77
CA ASP A 36 -9.44 16.32 -4.05
C ASP A 36 -8.23 15.54 -4.56
N TYR A 37 -8.11 14.29 -4.12
CA TYR A 37 -7.06 13.38 -4.57
C TYR A 37 -7.67 12.13 -5.23
N SER A 38 -8.46 12.36 -6.27
CA SER A 38 -9.17 11.28 -7.00
C SER A 38 -8.24 10.22 -7.60
N SER A 39 -6.99 10.57 -7.91
CA SER A 39 -5.97 9.65 -8.43
C SER A 39 -5.30 8.78 -7.34
N PHE A 40 -5.63 8.98 -6.08
CA PHE A 40 -5.00 8.26 -4.96
C PHE A 40 -5.01 6.74 -5.09
N PRO A 41 -6.13 6.08 -5.46
CA PRO A 41 -6.13 4.62 -5.62
C PRO A 41 -5.14 4.13 -6.68
N THR A 42 -5.00 4.87 -7.78
CA THR A 42 -4.05 4.57 -8.86
C THR A 42 -2.60 4.74 -8.40
N VAL A 43 -2.32 5.85 -7.70
CA VAL A 43 -0.99 6.10 -7.12
C VAL A 43 -0.62 5.02 -6.12
N LEU A 44 -1.56 4.60 -5.29
CA LEU A 44 -1.37 3.51 -4.33
C LEU A 44 -1.04 2.18 -5.02
N LEU A 45 -1.73 1.85 -6.11
CA LEU A 45 -1.44 0.65 -6.90
C LEU A 45 -0.04 0.70 -7.51
N ILE A 46 0.36 1.82 -8.13
CA ILE A 46 1.67 1.98 -8.75
C ILE A 46 2.77 1.90 -7.69
N ALA A 47 2.60 2.61 -6.56
CA ALA A 47 3.55 2.58 -5.45
C ALA A 47 3.72 1.16 -4.86
N THR A 48 2.62 0.41 -4.75
CA THR A 48 2.63 -0.97 -4.24
C THR A 48 3.32 -1.91 -5.23
N LEU A 49 3.05 -1.78 -6.55
CA LEU A 49 3.75 -2.54 -7.59
C LEU A 49 5.25 -2.25 -7.61
N PHE A 50 5.63 -0.99 -7.46
CA PHE A 50 7.02 -0.56 -7.37
C PHE A 50 7.71 -1.20 -6.15
N ARG A 51 7.08 -1.12 -4.97
CA ARG A 51 7.56 -1.76 -3.75
C ARG A 51 7.70 -3.28 -3.90
N LEU A 52 6.70 -3.94 -4.49
CA LEU A 52 6.76 -5.39 -4.75
C LEU A 52 7.94 -5.74 -5.65
N GLY A 53 8.18 -4.97 -6.72
CA GLY A 53 9.33 -5.13 -7.60
C GLY A 53 10.67 -4.99 -6.87
N LEU A 54 10.78 -4.01 -5.97
CA LEU A 54 11.97 -3.83 -5.13
C LEU A 54 12.17 -4.99 -4.14
N ASN A 55 11.11 -5.47 -3.51
CA ASN A 55 11.16 -6.61 -2.59
C ASN A 55 11.66 -7.87 -3.29
N VAL A 56 11.17 -8.16 -4.50
CA VAL A 56 11.62 -9.31 -5.30
C VAL A 56 13.09 -9.14 -5.71
N SER A 57 13.50 -7.94 -6.12
CA SER A 57 14.87 -7.67 -6.55
C SER A 57 15.87 -7.73 -5.40
N SER A 58 15.52 -7.18 -4.22
CA SER A 58 16.36 -7.27 -3.01
C SER A 58 16.49 -8.70 -2.51
N THR A 59 15.39 -9.44 -2.48
CA THR A 59 15.40 -10.86 -2.11
C THR A 59 16.33 -11.67 -3.03
N ARG A 60 16.24 -11.45 -4.33
CA ARG A 60 17.12 -12.12 -5.29
C ARG A 60 18.59 -11.77 -5.06
N LEU A 61 18.90 -10.49 -4.83
CA LEU A 61 20.27 -10.03 -4.57
C LEU A 61 20.85 -10.70 -3.32
N ILE A 62 20.07 -10.73 -2.24
CA ILE A 62 20.45 -11.39 -0.98
C ILE A 62 20.72 -12.89 -1.18
N LEU A 63 19.84 -13.57 -1.92
CA LEU A 63 19.95 -15.02 -2.15
C LEU A 63 21.11 -15.40 -3.05
N LEU A 64 21.50 -14.56 -4.02
CA LEU A 64 22.58 -14.85 -4.97
C LEU A 64 23.94 -14.38 -4.47
N ASN A 65 24.02 -13.20 -3.87
CA ASN A 65 25.30 -12.56 -3.53
C ASN A 65 25.57 -12.53 -2.03
N GLY A 66 24.58 -12.83 -1.18
CA GLY A 66 24.68 -12.71 0.27
C GLY A 66 24.73 -11.25 0.77
N GLU A 67 24.56 -10.28 -0.12
CA GLU A 67 24.60 -8.84 0.20
C GLU A 67 23.27 -8.20 -0.10
N ALA A 68 22.83 -7.30 0.79
CA ALA A 68 21.52 -6.65 0.70
C ALA A 68 21.56 -5.23 0.12
N GLY A 69 22.74 -4.71 -0.22
CA GLY A 69 22.98 -3.29 -0.50
C GLY A 69 23.20 -2.48 0.78
N ASN A 70 23.68 -1.24 0.62
CA ASN A 70 24.08 -0.39 1.76
C ASN A 70 22.86 0.08 2.58
N VAL A 71 21.75 0.41 1.93
CA VAL A 71 20.53 0.91 2.61
C VAL A 71 19.97 -0.16 3.53
N ILE A 72 19.80 -1.40 3.03
CA ILE A 72 19.24 -2.50 3.82
C ILE A 72 20.20 -2.92 4.94
N SER A 73 21.51 -2.97 4.66
CA SER A 73 22.53 -3.32 5.66
C SER A 73 22.60 -2.30 6.79
N SER A 74 22.63 -1.01 6.48
CA SER A 74 22.64 0.06 7.48
C SER A 74 21.38 0.08 8.34
N PHE A 75 20.21 -0.15 7.72
CA PHE A 75 18.96 -0.25 8.46
C PHE A 75 18.91 -1.49 9.36
N GLY A 76 19.42 -2.63 8.86
CA GLY A 76 19.53 -3.86 9.62
C GLY A 76 20.47 -3.69 10.82
N GLU A 77 21.62 -3.07 10.64
CA GLU A 77 22.57 -2.81 11.71
C GLU A 77 22.01 -1.86 12.77
N PHE A 78 21.30 -0.80 12.35
CA PHE A 78 20.60 0.12 13.25
C PHE A 78 19.54 -0.59 14.09
N VAL A 79 18.73 -1.49 13.50
CA VAL A 79 17.64 -2.20 14.19
C VAL A 79 18.19 -3.31 15.10
N VAL A 80 19.19 -4.06 14.64
CA VAL A 80 19.76 -5.22 15.37
C VAL A 80 20.74 -4.78 16.45
N GLY A 81 21.45 -3.67 16.26
CA GLY A 81 22.40 -3.15 17.25
C GLY A 81 23.49 -4.15 17.65
N GLY A 82 23.88 -5.06 16.76
CA GLY A 82 24.88 -6.10 17.00
C GLY A 82 24.38 -7.33 17.80
N ASN A 83 23.11 -7.35 18.24
CA ASN A 83 22.53 -8.48 18.97
C ASN A 83 21.43 -9.17 18.17
N TYR A 84 21.74 -10.35 17.63
CA TYR A 84 20.81 -11.13 16.79
C TYR A 84 19.50 -11.52 17.51
N VAL A 85 19.53 -11.72 18.83
CA VAL A 85 18.33 -12.07 19.61
C VAL A 85 17.38 -10.88 19.65
N VAL A 86 17.91 -9.68 19.89
CA VAL A 86 17.12 -8.44 19.86
C VAL A 86 16.54 -8.20 18.47
N GLY A 87 17.35 -8.38 17.43
CA GLY A 87 16.91 -8.28 16.04
C GLY A 87 15.76 -9.25 15.71
N ALA A 88 15.86 -10.51 16.13
CA ALA A 88 14.82 -11.51 15.92
C ALA A 88 13.50 -11.14 16.61
N VAL A 89 13.57 -10.66 17.85
CA VAL A 89 12.39 -10.22 18.61
C VAL A 89 11.72 -9.01 17.95
N ILE A 90 12.50 -7.97 17.59
CA ILE A 90 11.98 -6.78 16.91
C ILE A 90 11.37 -7.17 15.56
N PHE A 91 12.03 -8.04 14.81
CA PHE A 91 11.50 -8.54 13.54
C PHE A 91 10.14 -9.23 13.72
N CYS A 92 10.00 -10.15 14.67
CA CYS A 92 8.74 -10.83 14.96
C CYS A 92 7.63 -9.83 15.33
N ILE A 93 7.94 -8.83 16.15
CA ILE A 93 7.01 -7.78 16.56
C ILE A 93 6.57 -6.96 15.33
N LEU A 94 7.51 -6.51 14.49
CA LEU A 94 7.20 -5.74 13.29
C LEU A 94 6.34 -6.52 12.30
N VAL A 95 6.64 -7.80 12.07
CA VAL A 95 5.84 -8.68 11.21
C VAL A 95 4.43 -8.83 11.76
N LEU A 96 4.29 -9.07 13.07
CA LEU A 96 3.00 -9.23 13.73
C LEU A 96 2.15 -7.94 13.62
N ILE A 97 2.75 -6.80 13.95
CA ILE A 97 2.07 -5.49 13.86
C ILE A 97 1.65 -5.21 12.41
N ASN A 98 2.57 -5.38 11.46
CA ASN A 98 2.30 -5.16 10.05
C ASN A 98 1.15 -6.06 9.55
N PHE A 99 1.17 -7.35 9.93
CA PHE A 99 0.09 -8.27 9.61
C PHE A 99 -1.24 -7.84 10.23
N MET A 100 -1.29 -7.53 11.53
CA MET A 100 -2.52 -7.11 12.22
C MET A 100 -3.08 -5.80 11.68
N VAL A 101 -2.21 -4.79 11.46
CA VAL A 101 -2.64 -3.47 11.01
C VAL A 101 -3.12 -3.50 9.56
N ILE A 102 -2.37 -4.14 8.65
CA ILE A 102 -2.72 -4.13 7.22
C ILE A 102 -3.82 -5.13 6.92
N THR A 103 -3.72 -6.39 7.38
CA THR A 103 -4.71 -7.41 7.00
C THR A 103 -5.99 -7.34 7.82
N GLY A 104 -5.92 -6.96 9.10
CA GLY A 104 -7.04 -6.90 10.02
C GLY A 104 -7.68 -5.51 10.14
N GLY A 105 -6.88 -4.44 10.05
CA GLY A 105 -7.32 -3.08 10.33
C GLY A 105 -7.61 -2.26 9.07
N ALA A 106 -6.58 -1.77 8.42
CA ALA A 106 -6.70 -0.77 7.35
C ALA A 106 -7.55 -1.26 6.17
N THR A 107 -7.36 -2.50 5.72
CA THR A 107 -8.13 -3.07 4.61
C THR A 107 -9.62 -3.21 4.97
N ARG A 108 -9.91 -3.63 6.20
CA ARG A 108 -11.30 -3.78 6.64
C ARG A 108 -12.02 -2.44 6.75
N VAL A 109 -11.34 -1.41 7.26
CA VAL A 109 -11.88 -0.05 7.34
C VAL A 109 -12.16 0.49 5.93
N ALA A 110 -11.23 0.34 4.99
CA ALA A 110 -11.39 0.78 3.61
C ALA A 110 -12.56 0.05 2.91
N GLU A 111 -12.66 -1.27 3.06
CA GLU A 111 -13.73 -2.10 2.50
C GLU A 111 -15.12 -1.69 3.05
N VAL A 112 -15.23 -1.56 4.37
CA VAL A 112 -16.49 -1.20 5.02
C VAL A 112 -16.89 0.24 4.68
N SER A 113 -15.95 1.18 4.67
CA SER A 113 -16.20 2.56 4.28
C SER A 113 -16.66 2.67 2.83
N ALA A 114 -16.00 1.98 1.91
CA ALA A 114 -16.42 1.93 0.51
C ALA A 114 -17.83 1.36 0.37
N ARG A 115 -18.11 0.24 1.03
CA ARG A 115 -19.42 -0.42 0.98
C ARG A 115 -20.53 0.50 1.48
N PHE A 116 -20.36 1.11 2.67
CA PHE A 116 -21.39 2.02 3.20
C PHE A 116 -21.62 3.25 2.32
N THR A 117 -20.59 3.75 1.67
CA THR A 117 -20.73 4.87 0.74
C THR A 117 -21.47 4.44 -0.52
N LEU A 118 -21.11 3.30 -1.10
CA LEU A 118 -21.78 2.75 -2.28
C LEU A 118 -23.25 2.38 -2.00
N ASP A 119 -23.57 1.82 -0.86
CA ASP A 119 -24.93 1.46 -0.47
C ASP A 119 -25.85 2.71 -0.32
N LYS A 120 -25.28 3.88 -0.04
CA LYS A 120 -26.02 5.15 0.07
C LYS A 120 -26.25 5.84 -1.29
N MET A 121 -25.59 5.39 -2.36
CA MET A 121 -25.65 6.05 -3.66
C MET A 121 -27.05 6.15 -4.28
N PRO A 122 -27.88 5.06 -4.28
CA PRO A 122 -29.24 5.15 -4.79
C PRO A 122 -30.09 6.20 -4.05
N GLY A 123 -29.93 6.31 -2.72
CA GLY A 123 -30.61 7.31 -1.91
C GLY A 123 -30.18 8.74 -2.25
N LYS A 124 -28.88 8.98 -2.50
CA LYS A 124 -28.37 10.28 -2.96
C LYS A 124 -28.91 10.65 -4.35
N GLN A 125 -29.01 9.69 -5.27
CA GLN A 125 -29.60 9.91 -6.60
C GLN A 125 -31.06 10.32 -6.48
N LEU A 126 -31.87 9.59 -5.70
CA LEU A 126 -33.28 9.92 -5.45
C LEU A 126 -33.46 11.30 -4.82
N SER A 127 -32.57 11.70 -3.91
CA SER A 127 -32.58 13.03 -3.31
C SER A 127 -32.32 14.12 -4.36
N ILE A 128 -31.36 13.92 -5.27
CA ILE A 128 -31.08 14.88 -6.35
C ILE A 128 -32.30 15.02 -7.28
N ASP A 129 -32.98 13.92 -7.60
CA ASP A 129 -34.17 13.93 -8.45
C ASP A 129 -35.35 14.60 -7.73
N ALA A 130 -35.52 14.39 -6.44
CA ALA A 130 -36.54 15.06 -5.65
C ALA A 130 -36.30 16.58 -5.55
N ASP A 131 -35.04 17.00 -5.33
CA ASP A 131 -34.65 18.42 -5.29
C ASP A 131 -34.89 19.10 -6.63
N LEU A 132 -34.64 18.42 -7.76
CA LEU A 132 -34.88 18.92 -9.10
C LEU A 132 -36.37 19.05 -9.35
N ASN A 133 -37.18 18.03 -9.03
CA ASN A 133 -38.62 18.01 -9.24
C ASN A 133 -39.35 19.05 -8.37
N SER A 134 -38.84 19.37 -7.21
CA SER A 134 -39.39 20.39 -6.32
C SER A 134 -38.92 21.82 -6.67
N GLY A 135 -38.05 21.98 -7.66
CA GLY A 135 -37.50 23.27 -8.06
C GLY A 135 -36.46 23.87 -7.11
N LEU A 136 -35.97 23.10 -6.15
CA LEU A 136 -34.92 23.55 -5.23
C LEU A 136 -33.56 23.70 -5.93
N ILE A 137 -33.31 22.92 -6.98
CA ILE A 137 -32.14 23.01 -7.84
C ILE A 137 -32.55 23.07 -9.30
N ASN A 138 -31.70 23.67 -10.13
CA ASN A 138 -31.87 23.68 -11.57
C ASN A 138 -31.21 22.45 -12.25
N GLU A 139 -31.46 22.26 -13.55
CA GLU A 139 -30.92 21.13 -14.31
C GLU A 139 -29.39 21.08 -14.32
N ASP A 140 -28.71 22.23 -14.37
CA ASP A 140 -27.24 22.27 -14.39
C ASP A 140 -26.66 21.90 -13.04
N GLN A 141 -27.26 22.35 -11.94
CA GLN A 141 -26.90 21.93 -10.59
C GLN A 141 -27.16 20.43 -10.37
N ALA A 142 -28.25 19.89 -10.90
CA ALA A 142 -28.53 18.46 -10.82
C ALA A 142 -27.50 17.64 -11.59
N LYS A 143 -27.10 18.08 -12.79
CA LYS A 143 -26.01 17.44 -13.58
C LYS A 143 -24.69 17.46 -12.83
N GLU A 144 -24.33 18.59 -12.22
CA GLU A 144 -23.10 18.72 -11.44
C GLU A 144 -23.09 17.78 -10.23
N ARG A 145 -24.20 17.73 -9.47
CA ARG A 145 -24.34 16.84 -8.32
C ARG A 145 -24.28 15.35 -8.73
N ARG A 146 -24.92 14.96 -9.83
CA ARG A 146 -24.83 13.60 -10.37
C ARG A 146 -23.40 13.26 -10.80
N ARG A 147 -22.71 14.18 -11.46
CA ARG A 147 -21.30 13.99 -11.85
C ARG A 147 -20.35 13.88 -10.64
N LYS A 148 -20.61 14.65 -9.57
CA LYS A 148 -19.85 14.51 -8.31
C LYS A 148 -20.10 13.13 -7.70
N LEU A 149 -21.34 12.67 -7.70
CA LEU A 149 -21.75 11.38 -7.18
C LEU A 149 -21.12 10.21 -7.96
N GLU A 150 -21.08 10.30 -9.29
CA GLU A 150 -20.42 9.33 -10.16
C GLU A 150 -18.93 9.22 -9.86
N ARG A 151 -18.23 10.36 -9.76
CA ARG A 151 -16.79 10.38 -9.37
C ARG A 151 -16.56 9.81 -7.97
N GLU A 152 -17.47 10.05 -7.04
CA GLU A 152 -17.40 9.48 -5.68
C GLU A 152 -17.54 7.95 -5.75
N THR A 153 -18.45 7.44 -6.56
CA THR A 153 -18.66 6.00 -6.80
C THR A 153 -17.41 5.34 -7.38
N ASP A 154 -16.83 5.93 -8.42
CA ASP A 154 -15.62 5.42 -9.08
C ASP A 154 -14.43 5.43 -8.15
N PHE A 155 -14.27 6.49 -7.36
CA PHE A 155 -13.20 6.59 -6.36
C PHE A 155 -13.29 5.46 -5.33
N TYR A 156 -14.45 5.25 -4.71
CA TYR A 156 -14.61 4.22 -3.69
C TYR A 156 -14.54 2.81 -4.27
N GLY A 157 -15.03 2.59 -5.49
CA GLY A 157 -14.89 1.32 -6.19
C GLY A 157 -13.43 0.95 -6.50
N THR A 158 -12.67 1.91 -7.01
CA THR A 158 -11.23 1.74 -7.26
C THR A 158 -10.42 1.61 -5.98
N MET A 159 -10.81 2.31 -4.92
CA MET A 159 -10.14 2.23 -3.61
C MET A 159 -10.29 0.85 -2.95
N ASP A 160 -11.46 0.22 -3.08
CA ASP A 160 -11.65 -1.16 -2.61
C ASP A 160 -10.70 -2.13 -3.33
N GLY A 161 -10.56 -2.01 -4.65
CA GLY A 161 -9.60 -2.80 -5.43
C GLY A 161 -8.15 -2.56 -5.02
N ALA A 162 -7.75 -1.29 -4.87
CA ALA A 162 -6.40 -0.92 -4.45
C ALA A 162 -6.07 -1.46 -3.04
N SER A 163 -7.02 -1.40 -2.11
CA SER A 163 -6.86 -1.93 -0.74
C SER A 163 -6.63 -3.44 -0.71
N LYS A 164 -7.34 -4.18 -1.56
CA LYS A 164 -7.14 -5.64 -1.72
C LYS A 164 -5.76 -5.96 -2.27
N PHE A 165 -5.26 -5.15 -3.19
CA PHE A 165 -3.93 -5.31 -3.76
C PHE A 165 -2.83 -5.05 -2.71
N VAL A 166 -2.95 -4.00 -1.90
CA VAL A 166 -2.03 -3.70 -0.78
C VAL A 166 -1.99 -4.85 0.23
N LYS A 167 -3.16 -5.45 0.53
CA LYS A 167 -3.23 -6.65 1.38
C LYS A 167 -2.47 -7.83 0.77
N GLY A 168 -2.60 -8.03 -0.54
CA GLY A 168 -1.88 -9.06 -1.28
C GLY A 168 -0.36 -8.88 -1.21
N ASP A 169 0.14 -7.65 -1.38
CA ASP A 169 1.55 -7.29 -1.26
C ASP A 169 2.11 -7.59 0.15
N ALA A 170 1.38 -7.19 1.19
CA ALA A 170 1.77 -7.47 2.57
C ALA A 170 1.89 -8.99 2.84
N THR A 171 0.96 -9.79 2.32
CA THR A 171 0.98 -11.24 2.45
C THR A 171 2.15 -11.84 1.67
N ALA A 172 2.39 -11.39 0.44
CA ALA A 172 3.53 -11.81 -0.38
C ALA A 172 4.87 -11.47 0.28
N GLY A 173 4.98 -10.29 0.91
CA GLY A 173 6.15 -9.89 1.67
C GLY A 173 6.47 -10.85 2.81
N ILE A 174 5.48 -11.27 3.59
CA ILE A 174 5.66 -12.24 4.69
C ILE A 174 6.14 -13.59 4.16
N VAL A 175 5.53 -14.10 3.08
CA VAL A 175 5.94 -15.38 2.45
C VAL A 175 7.36 -15.30 1.94
N THR A 176 7.74 -14.19 1.28
CA THR A 176 9.07 -13.97 0.74
C THR A 176 10.13 -13.97 1.84
N VAL A 177 9.88 -13.23 2.94
CA VAL A 177 10.79 -13.17 4.09
C VAL A 177 10.91 -14.53 4.77
N SER A 178 9.82 -15.24 4.98
CA SER A 178 9.83 -16.59 5.57
C SER A 178 10.66 -17.56 4.72
N TYR A 179 10.52 -17.51 3.41
CA TYR A 179 11.29 -18.37 2.49
C TYR A 179 12.78 -18.04 2.52
N THR A 180 13.17 -16.77 2.50
CA THR A 180 14.58 -16.35 2.58
C THR A 180 15.22 -16.78 3.89
N HIS A 181 14.49 -16.69 5.00
CA HIS A 181 14.99 -17.07 6.32
C HIS A 181 15.21 -18.59 6.43
N LEU A 182 14.28 -19.39 5.93
CA LEU A 182 14.39 -20.85 5.92
C LEU A 182 15.58 -21.31 5.05
N ARG A 183 15.74 -20.75 3.87
CA ARG A 183 16.83 -21.15 2.95
C ARG A 183 18.21 -20.72 3.42
N ALA A 184 18.33 -19.58 4.11
CA ALA A 184 19.59 -19.15 4.72
C ALA A 184 20.06 -20.11 5.83
N HIS A 185 19.13 -20.78 6.50
CA HIS A 185 19.44 -21.82 7.50
C HIS A 185 19.89 -23.13 6.85
N GLU A 186 19.30 -23.55 5.74
CA GLU A 186 19.69 -24.78 5.04
C GLU A 186 21.09 -24.70 4.39
N THR A 187 21.47 -23.54 3.86
CA THR A 187 22.81 -23.33 3.28
C THR A 187 23.91 -23.28 4.32
N ARG A 188 23.64 -22.92 5.57
CA ARG A 188 24.61 -22.98 6.68
C ARG A 188 24.70 -24.35 7.33
N GLY A 189 23.71 -25.20 7.18
CA GLY A 189 23.69 -26.58 7.72
C GLY A 189 24.38 -27.61 6.88
N ASN A 190 24.74 -27.28 5.62
CA ASN A 190 25.39 -28.19 4.66
C ASN A 190 26.87 -27.82 4.38
N LEU A 191 27.50 -26.99 5.18
CA LEU A 191 28.96 -26.75 5.26
C LEU A 191 29.47 -27.22 6.60
#